data_0f98de37dfc1a3fe1966077ce2fd19c4
#
_entry.id   0f98de37dfc1a3fe1966077ce2fd19c4
#
_cell.length_a   1.000
_cell.length_b   1.000
_cell.length_c   1.000
_cell.angle_alpha   90.00
_cell.angle_beta   90.00
_cell.angle_gamma   90.00
#
_symmetry.space_group_name_H-M   'P 1'
#
loop_
_entity.id
_entity.type
_entity.pdbx_description
1 polymer ?
#
loop_
_entity_poly.entity_id
_entity_poly.type
_entity_poly.pdbx_seq_one_letter_code
_entity_poly.pdbx_strand_id
1 'polypeptide(L)'
;MDYKEIITVEPGKRGGKPCIRGMRITVYDVLDYLASGMNYQEILTDFPFLTQEDILACLFAGKLDSIKAMNEDASTGILELF
;
A
#
# COMPACT_ATOMS: atom_id res chain seq x y z
N MET A 1 -2.92 -14.36 -5.32
CA MET A 1 -2.29 -13.64 -4.20
C MET A 1 -3.34 -13.17 -3.22
N ASP A 2 -3.16 -13.47 -1.95
CA ASP A 2 -4.05 -12.96 -0.91
C ASP A 2 -3.32 -11.83 -0.16
N TYR A 3 -3.67 -10.59 -0.48
CA TYR A 3 -3.02 -9.46 0.14
C TYR A 3 -3.22 -9.40 1.66
N LYS A 4 -4.26 -10.05 2.18
CA LYS A 4 -4.54 -10.09 3.62
C LYS A 4 -3.49 -10.88 4.40
N GLU A 5 -2.80 -11.78 3.73
CA GLU A 5 -1.68 -12.51 4.34
C GLU A 5 -0.40 -11.69 4.31
N ILE A 6 -0.32 -10.76 3.39
CA ILE A 6 0.88 -9.92 3.21
C ILE A 6 0.78 -8.66 4.05
N ILE A 7 -0.38 -8.01 4.06
CA ILE A 7 -0.57 -6.75 4.78
C ILE A 7 -1.09 -7.03 6.18
N THR A 8 -0.34 -6.56 7.18
CA THR A 8 -0.69 -6.78 8.59
C THR A 8 -0.82 -5.45 9.31
N VAL A 9 -1.72 -5.40 10.30
CA VAL A 9 -1.91 -4.23 11.14
C VAL A 9 -1.75 -4.66 12.58
N GLU A 10 -0.76 -4.10 13.27
CA GLU A 10 -0.48 -4.42 14.66
C GLU A 10 -0.47 -3.14 15.48
N PRO A 11 -1.27 -3.06 16.55
CA PRO A 11 -1.25 -1.89 17.43
C PRO A 11 0.17 -1.65 17.95
N GLY A 12 0.61 -0.40 17.91
CA GLY A 12 1.94 -0.05 18.38
C GLY A 12 3.07 -0.24 17.39
N LYS A 13 2.83 -0.93 16.27
CA LYS A 13 3.83 -1.03 15.22
C LYS A 13 3.55 0.04 14.17
N ARG A 14 4.50 0.96 13.98
CA ARG A 14 4.38 2.10 13.07
C ARG A 14 3.07 2.87 13.30
N GLY A 15 2.65 2.96 14.57
CA GLY A 15 1.44 3.67 14.93
C GLY A 15 0.15 2.99 14.48
N GLY A 16 0.17 1.67 14.29
CA GLY A 16 -0.99 0.91 13.82
C GLY A 16 -1.21 0.98 12.33
N LYS A 17 -0.24 1.50 11.56
CA LYS A 17 -0.35 1.55 10.10
C LYS A 17 -0.19 0.17 9.49
N PRO A 18 -0.80 -0.07 8.32
CA PRO A 18 -0.64 -1.37 7.64
C PRO A 18 0.81 -1.58 7.21
N CYS A 19 1.37 -2.69 7.64
CA CYS A 19 2.76 -3.08 7.39
C CYS A 19 2.81 -4.33 6.53
N ILE A 20 4.00 -4.64 6.00
CA ILE A 20 4.22 -5.80 5.14
C ILE A 20 4.75 -6.94 5.98
N ARG A 21 3.98 -8.04 6.04
CA ARG A 21 4.35 -9.30 6.72
C ARG A 21 4.92 -9.09 8.12
N GLY A 22 4.29 -8.18 8.90
CA GLY A 22 4.73 -7.92 10.27
C GLY A 22 6.04 -7.14 10.39
N MET A 23 6.63 -6.70 9.27
CA MET A 23 7.84 -5.89 9.27
C MET A 23 7.49 -4.43 9.57
N ARG A 24 8.52 -3.61 9.78
CA ARG A 24 8.30 -2.19 10.09
C ARG A 24 8.18 -1.30 8.85
N ILE A 25 8.19 -1.87 7.66
CA ILE A 25 7.92 -1.14 6.42
C ILE A 25 6.41 -1.13 6.18
N THR A 26 5.86 0.04 5.90
CA THR A 26 4.41 0.18 5.71
C THR A 26 4.04 0.15 4.23
N VAL A 27 2.75 -0.09 3.97
CA VAL A 27 2.20 0.06 2.62
C VAL A 27 2.47 1.46 2.08
N TYR A 28 2.33 2.48 2.93
CA TYR A 28 2.54 3.87 2.51
C TYR A 28 4.00 4.14 2.14
N ASP A 29 4.95 3.52 2.86
CA ASP A 29 6.37 3.64 2.52
C ASP A 29 6.61 3.17 1.08
N VAL A 30 6.08 2.01 0.72
CA VAL A 30 6.25 1.43 -0.61
C VAL A 30 5.57 2.31 -1.67
N LEU A 31 4.36 2.77 -1.38
CA LEU A 31 3.65 3.65 -2.31
C LEU A 31 4.39 4.96 -2.54
N ASP A 32 5.02 5.50 -1.49
CA ASP A 32 5.83 6.72 -1.60
C ASP A 32 7.06 6.49 -2.49
N TYR A 33 7.72 5.33 -2.37
CA TYR A 33 8.85 5.01 -3.24
C TYR A 33 8.43 4.95 -4.70
N LEU A 34 7.30 4.31 -4.98
CA LEU A 34 6.76 4.25 -6.33
C LEU A 34 6.39 5.65 -6.84
N ALA A 35 5.77 6.46 -5.98
CA ALA A 35 5.38 7.82 -6.35
C ALA A 35 6.59 8.72 -6.61
N SER A 36 7.73 8.43 -5.99
CA SER A 36 8.96 9.18 -6.22
C SER A 36 9.68 8.79 -7.50
N GLY A 37 9.18 7.80 -8.21
CA GLY A 37 9.75 7.37 -9.48
C GLY A 37 10.57 6.10 -9.43
N MET A 38 10.68 5.46 -8.27
CA MET A 38 11.37 4.17 -8.18
C MET A 38 10.56 3.09 -8.89
N ASN A 39 11.22 2.25 -9.67
CA ASN A 39 10.57 1.09 -10.28
C ASN A 39 10.72 -0.13 -9.36
N TYR A 40 10.08 -1.24 -9.74
CA TYR A 40 10.10 -2.46 -8.92
C TYR A 40 11.51 -2.95 -8.67
N GLN A 41 12.36 -2.95 -9.69
CA GLN A 41 13.73 -3.44 -9.56
C GLN A 41 14.52 -2.62 -8.54
N GLU A 42 14.36 -1.30 -8.57
CA GLU A 42 15.04 -0.42 -7.65
C GLU A 42 14.59 -0.67 -6.21
N ILE A 43 13.29 -0.84 -6.00
CA ILE A 43 12.75 -1.11 -4.67
C ILE A 43 13.25 -2.46 -4.17
N LEU A 44 13.23 -3.50 -5.01
CA LEU A 44 13.68 -4.84 -4.61
C LEU A 44 15.20 -4.87 -4.37
N THR A 45 15.95 -4.01 -5.05
CA THR A 45 17.39 -3.89 -4.82
C THR A 45 17.69 -3.22 -3.49
N ASP A 46 16.99 -2.13 -3.19
CA ASP A 46 17.19 -1.37 -1.95
C ASP A 46 16.61 -2.11 -0.73
N PHE A 47 15.56 -2.89 -0.93
CA PHE A 47 14.89 -3.62 0.14
C PHE A 47 14.80 -5.10 -0.22
N PRO A 48 15.91 -5.84 -0.12
CA PRO A 48 15.97 -7.22 -0.61
C PRO A 48 15.08 -8.20 0.15
N PHE A 49 14.54 -7.79 1.30
CA PHE A 49 13.55 -8.60 2.03
C PHE A 49 12.14 -8.48 1.46
N LEU A 50 11.91 -7.56 0.52
CA LEU A 50 10.63 -7.46 -0.16
C LEU A 50 10.61 -8.34 -1.40
N THR A 51 9.40 -8.77 -1.77
CA THR A 51 9.16 -9.52 -3.01
C THR A 51 8.27 -8.70 -3.92
N GLN A 52 8.19 -9.11 -5.19
CA GLN A 52 7.28 -8.45 -6.11
C GLN A 52 5.83 -8.54 -5.64
N GLU A 53 5.46 -9.67 -5.03
CA GLU A 53 4.11 -9.84 -4.48
C GLU A 53 3.83 -8.84 -3.36
N ASP A 54 4.83 -8.53 -2.54
CA ASP A 54 4.68 -7.53 -1.50
C ASP A 54 4.32 -6.16 -2.10
N ILE A 55 5.01 -5.77 -3.19
CA ILE A 55 4.74 -4.51 -3.86
C ILE A 55 3.35 -4.51 -4.48
N LEU A 56 2.96 -5.61 -5.13
CA LEU A 56 1.63 -5.74 -5.72
C LEU A 56 0.54 -5.65 -4.64
N ALA A 57 0.78 -6.26 -3.47
CA ALA A 57 -0.15 -6.17 -2.35
C ALA A 57 -0.32 -4.73 -1.87
N CYS A 58 0.77 -3.97 -1.84
CA CYS A 58 0.72 -2.55 -1.46
C CYS A 58 -0.10 -1.74 -2.46
N LEU A 59 0.09 -1.98 -3.75
CA LEU A 59 -0.68 -1.30 -4.79
C LEU A 59 -2.16 -1.64 -4.69
N PHE A 60 -2.47 -2.90 -4.43
CA PHE A 60 -3.85 -3.33 -4.27
C PHE A 60 -4.50 -2.68 -3.05
N ALA A 61 -3.80 -2.67 -1.91
CA ALA A 61 -4.30 -2.03 -0.70
C ALA A 61 -4.52 -0.54 -0.90
N GLY A 62 -3.58 0.14 -1.55
CA GLY A 62 -3.70 1.56 -1.86
C GLY A 62 -4.89 1.84 -2.78
N LYS A 63 -5.15 0.97 -3.74
CA LYS A 63 -6.30 1.10 -4.62
C LYS A 63 -7.61 0.97 -3.86
N LEU A 64 -7.69 0.02 -2.92
CA LEU A 64 -8.89 -0.15 -2.10
C LEU A 64 -9.15 1.08 -1.23
N ASP A 65 -8.11 1.63 -0.63
CA ASP A 65 -8.25 2.84 0.17
C ASP A 65 -8.74 4.02 -0.68
N SER A 66 -8.22 4.16 -1.89
CA SER A 66 -8.64 5.20 -2.80
C SER A 66 -10.12 5.05 -3.19
N ILE A 67 -10.55 3.82 -3.48
CA ILE A 67 -11.94 3.54 -3.82
C ILE A 67 -12.84 3.85 -2.63
N LYS A 68 -12.42 3.45 -1.43
CA LYS A 68 -13.19 3.73 -0.22
C LYS A 68 -13.34 5.22 0.01
N ALA A 69 -12.27 5.98 -0.15
CA ALA A 69 -12.31 7.43 0.00
C ALA A 69 -13.25 8.05 -1.02
N MET A 70 -13.21 7.59 -2.28
CA MET A 70 -14.11 8.10 -3.31
C MET A 70 -15.56 7.78 -2.98
N ASN A 71 -15.84 6.61 -2.44
CA ASN A 71 -17.20 6.24 -2.04
C ASN A 71 -17.70 7.10 -0.89
N GLU A 72 -16.84 7.44 0.04
CA GLU A 72 -17.17 8.35 1.14
C GLU A 72 -17.48 9.74 0.62
N ASP A 73 -16.80 10.15 -0.45
CA ASP A 73 -16.98 11.45 -1.08
C ASP A 73 -18.04 11.44 -2.18
N ALA A 74 -18.75 10.34 -2.38
CA ALA A 74 -19.76 10.23 -3.44
C ALA A 74 -20.82 11.32 -3.35
N SER A 75 -21.11 11.78 -2.13
CA SER A 75 -22.07 12.86 -1.92
C SER A 75 -21.58 14.19 -2.51
N THR A 76 -20.30 14.32 -2.81
CA THR A 76 -19.74 15.53 -3.40
C THR A 76 -19.67 15.47 -4.92
N GLY A 77 -20.06 14.35 -5.52
CA GLY A 77 -20.04 14.19 -6.97
C GLY A 77 -18.68 13.90 -7.56
N ILE A 78 -17.68 13.58 -6.75
CA ILE A 78 -16.33 13.31 -7.23
C ILE A 78 -16.30 12.14 -8.21
N LEU A 79 -17.18 11.18 -8.05
CA LEU A 79 -17.23 10.03 -8.94
C LEU A 79 -17.54 10.40 -10.38
N GLU A 80 -18.10 11.57 -10.60
CA GLU A 80 -18.38 12.03 -11.96
C GLU A 80 -17.13 12.31 -12.76
N LEU A 81 -15.97 12.38 -12.12
CA LEU A 81 -14.70 12.62 -12.79
C LEU A 81 -14.14 11.36 -13.44
N PHE A 82 -14.77 10.23 -13.24
CA PHE A 82 -14.32 8.94 -13.75
C PHE A 82 -15.39 8.28 -14.67
#